data_c904cdac849f3674ca16d34f0de7d441
#
_entry.id   c904cdac849f3674ca16d34f0de7d441
#
_cell.length_a   1.000
_cell.length_b   1.000
_cell.length_c   1.000
_cell.angle_alpha   90.00
_cell.angle_beta   90.00
_cell.angle_gamma   90.00
#
_symmetry.space_group_name_H-M   'P 1'
#
loop_
_entity.id
_entity.type
_entity.pdbx_description
1 polymer ?
#
loop_
_entity_poly.entity_id
_entity_poly.type
_entity_poly.pdbx_seq_one_letter_code
_entity_poly.pdbx_strand_id
1 'polypeptide(L)'
;MFITVVNQKGGVGKTTLAVHLAVWFHERGLRVALIDADGQAASTRWVQSAEPAITVVTEANADAIVEQYARLRDTHEVIIGDGPANLAEATRALLLVADMAIVPCGATLPELEAAAQSFRILRSAQLVRSGRLPTGRLLLNRLR
;
A
#
# COMPACT_ATOMS: atom_id res chain seq x y z
N MET A 1 4.70 -9.36 7.99
CA MET A 1 3.52 -8.46 7.99
C MET A 1 3.50 -7.66 6.71
N PHE A 2 2.35 -7.59 6.03
CA PHE A 2 2.19 -6.76 4.84
C PHE A 2 1.15 -5.66 5.08
N ILE A 3 1.55 -4.39 4.97
CA ILE A 3 0.68 -3.21 5.07
C ILE A 3 0.61 -2.57 3.69
N THR A 4 -0.59 -2.38 3.14
CA THR A 4 -0.77 -1.63 1.91
C THR A 4 -1.46 -0.30 2.14
N VAL A 5 -1.04 0.72 1.40
CA VAL A 5 -1.66 2.05 1.40
C VAL A 5 -2.41 2.22 0.09
N VAL A 6 -3.71 2.31 0.14
CA VAL A 6 -4.59 2.34 -1.03
C VAL A 6 -5.63 3.45 -0.94
N ASN A 7 -5.86 4.12 -2.02
CA ASN A 7 -7.02 4.98 -2.28
C ASN A 7 -7.08 5.25 -3.78
N GLN A 8 -8.26 5.26 -4.35
CA GLN A 8 -8.45 5.51 -5.79
C GLN A 8 -8.20 6.96 -6.19
N LYS A 9 -8.21 7.88 -5.24
CA LYS A 9 -7.93 9.30 -5.50
C LYS A 9 -6.43 9.60 -5.45
N GLY A 10 -5.95 10.38 -6.42
CA GLY A 10 -4.60 10.93 -6.41
C GLY A 10 -4.44 12.06 -5.37
N GLY A 11 -3.22 12.26 -4.87
CA GLY A 11 -2.89 13.39 -3.99
C GLY A 11 -3.38 13.29 -2.54
N VAL A 12 -3.89 12.15 -2.11
CA VAL A 12 -4.36 11.93 -0.71
C VAL A 12 -3.24 11.58 0.27
N GLY A 13 -2.01 11.38 -0.22
CA GLY A 13 -0.84 11.09 0.62
C GLY A 13 -0.44 9.61 0.70
N LYS A 14 -0.88 8.75 -0.24
CA LYS A 14 -0.51 7.33 -0.27
C LYS A 14 1.00 7.12 -0.26
N THR A 15 1.69 7.64 -1.27
CA THR A 15 3.14 7.52 -1.41
C THR A 15 3.89 8.09 -0.20
N THR A 16 3.48 9.26 0.27
CA THR A 16 4.07 9.87 1.48
C THR A 16 3.97 8.94 2.66
N LEU A 17 2.80 8.38 2.91
CA LEU A 17 2.58 7.46 4.02
C LEU A 17 3.36 6.15 3.84
N ALA A 18 3.36 5.57 2.65
CA ALA A 18 4.07 4.32 2.37
C ALA A 18 5.57 4.47 2.60
N VAL A 19 6.18 5.54 2.09
CA VAL A 19 7.61 5.83 2.28
C VAL A 19 7.95 6.02 3.77
N HIS A 20 7.17 6.84 4.48
CA HIS A 20 7.43 7.08 5.91
C HIS A 20 7.26 5.82 6.76
N LEU A 21 6.27 4.97 6.46
CA LEU A 21 6.12 3.68 7.14
C LEU A 21 7.31 2.77 6.86
N ALA A 22 7.78 2.67 5.62
CA ALA A 22 8.93 1.84 5.26
C ALA A 22 10.19 2.28 6.03
N VAL A 23 10.50 3.58 6.03
CA VAL A 23 11.64 4.14 6.76
C VAL A 23 11.47 3.94 8.27
N TRP A 24 10.28 4.21 8.81
CA TRP A 24 9.99 4.08 10.24
C TRP A 24 10.21 2.65 10.77
N PHE A 25 9.80 1.63 10.02
CA PHE A 25 10.06 0.23 10.38
C PHE A 25 11.54 -0.13 10.22
N HIS A 26 12.20 0.38 9.19
CA HIS A 26 13.61 0.14 8.95
C HIS A 26 14.49 0.72 10.07
N GLU A 27 14.21 1.94 10.51
CA GLU A 27 14.92 2.58 11.65
C GLU A 27 14.78 1.81 12.98
N ARG A 28 13.81 0.91 13.08
CA ARG A 28 13.61 0.00 14.22
C ARG A 28 14.31 -1.35 14.05
N GLY A 29 15.15 -1.46 13.03
CA GLY A 29 15.97 -2.64 12.79
C GLY A 29 15.25 -3.78 12.08
N LEU A 30 14.07 -3.56 11.53
CA LEU A 30 13.33 -4.59 10.78
C LEU A 30 13.79 -4.63 9.32
N ARG A 31 13.79 -5.82 8.75
CA ARG A 31 14.02 -6.00 7.31
C ARG A 31 12.75 -5.61 6.56
N VAL A 32 12.82 -4.49 5.83
CA VAL A 32 11.69 -3.88 5.14
C VAL A 32 11.85 -3.99 3.63
N ALA A 33 10.76 -4.32 2.95
CA ALA A 33 10.61 -4.17 1.51
C ALA A 33 9.44 -3.23 1.19
N LEU A 34 9.54 -2.53 0.07
CA LEU A 34 8.46 -1.72 -0.50
C LEU A 34 8.11 -2.22 -1.89
N ILE A 35 6.83 -2.48 -2.12
CA ILE A 35 6.27 -2.74 -3.46
C ILE A 35 5.58 -1.46 -3.93
N ASP A 36 6.17 -0.82 -4.93
CA ASP A 36 5.62 0.35 -5.60
C ASP A 36 4.77 -0.12 -6.78
N ALA A 37 3.46 -0.09 -6.60
CA ALA A 37 2.50 -0.53 -7.62
C ALA A 37 2.02 0.62 -8.53
N ASP A 38 2.63 1.81 -8.41
CA ASP A 38 2.36 2.93 -9.30
C ASP A 38 3.39 2.98 -10.43
N GLY A 39 2.92 3.02 -11.69
CA GLY A 39 3.79 3.13 -12.87
C GLY A 39 4.65 4.40 -12.90
N GLN A 40 4.36 5.40 -12.08
CA GLN A 40 5.19 6.59 -11.91
C GLN A 40 6.40 6.37 -11.02
N ALA A 41 6.46 5.28 -10.28
CA ALA A 41 7.58 4.88 -9.42
C ALA A 41 8.06 5.98 -8.45
N ALA A 42 7.13 6.73 -7.88
CA ALA A 42 7.46 7.85 -7.00
C ALA A 42 8.00 7.38 -5.65
N SER A 43 7.39 6.40 -5.03
CA SER A 43 7.87 5.82 -3.77
C SER A 43 9.21 5.11 -3.95
N THR A 44 9.43 4.44 -5.09
CA THR A 44 10.70 3.83 -5.46
C THR A 44 11.83 4.84 -5.42
N ARG A 45 11.71 5.94 -6.17
CA ARG A 45 12.75 6.98 -6.20
C ARG A 45 12.99 7.61 -4.83
N TRP A 46 11.92 7.86 -4.10
CA TRP A 46 12.03 8.49 -2.78
C TRP A 46 12.74 7.59 -1.77
N VAL A 47 12.35 6.33 -1.67
CA VAL A 47 12.99 5.37 -0.75
C VAL A 47 14.45 5.13 -1.13
N GLN A 48 14.76 4.94 -2.40
CA GLN A 48 16.15 4.75 -2.86
C GLN A 48 17.05 5.95 -2.52
N SER A 49 16.50 7.16 -2.50
CA SER A 49 17.23 8.38 -2.11
C SER A 49 17.36 8.54 -0.59
N ALA A 50 16.31 8.20 0.15
CA ALA A 50 16.25 8.43 1.61
C ALA A 50 16.91 7.29 2.41
N GLU A 51 16.66 6.05 2.03
CA GLU A 51 17.14 4.86 2.74
C GLU A 51 17.42 3.71 1.75
N PRO A 52 18.61 3.72 1.11
CA PRO A 52 18.96 2.72 0.09
C PRO A 52 19.03 1.28 0.58
N ALA A 53 19.06 1.05 1.88
CA ALA A 53 19.07 -0.27 2.49
C ALA A 53 17.70 -0.98 2.43
N ILE A 54 16.63 -0.24 2.18
CA ILE A 54 15.29 -0.83 2.01
C ILE A 54 15.19 -1.46 0.62
N THR A 55 14.76 -2.72 0.57
CA THR A 55 14.49 -3.40 -0.70
C THR A 55 13.27 -2.77 -1.38
N VAL A 56 13.40 -2.38 -2.64
CA VAL A 56 12.31 -1.78 -3.40
C VAL A 56 12.06 -2.56 -4.68
N VAL A 57 10.78 -2.85 -4.96
CA VAL A 57 10.31 -3.47 -6.19
C VAL A 57 9.25 -2.55 -6.80
N THR A 58 9.43 -2.18 -8.07
CA THR A 58 8.43 -1.45 -8.85
C THR A 58 7.67 -2.44 -9.72
N GLU A 59 6.39 -2.65 -9.46
CA GLU A 59 5.59 -3.63 -10.19
C GLU A 59 4.10 -3.24 -10.18
N ALA A 60 3.56 -2.96 -11.35
CA ALA A 60 2.16 -2.57 -11.52
C ALA A 60 1.24 -3.70 -12.03
N ASN A 61 1.81 -4.82 -12.46
CA ASN A 61 1.03 -5.97 -12.91
C ASN A 61 0.51 -6.77 -11.70
N ALA A 62 -0.77 -7.10 -11.70
CA ALA A 62 -1.43 -7.74 -10.57
C ALA A 62 -0.83 -9.11 -10.21
N ASP A 63 -0.58 -9.97 -11.21
CA ASP A 63 -0.01 -11.30 -10.96
C ASP A 63 1.43 -11.20 -10.46
N ALA A 64 2.21 -10.31 -11.08
CA ALA A 64 3.59 -10.07 -10.67
C ALA A 64 3.70 -9.46 -9.25
N ILE A 65 2.74 -8.64 -8.81
CA ILE A 65 2.66 -8.15 -7.42
C ILE A 65 2.54 -9.34 -6.45
N VAL A 66 1.67 -10.30 -6.74
CA VAL A 66 1.49 -11.49 -5.90
C VAL A 66 2.77 -12.34 -5.86
N GLU A 67 3.44 -12.50 -7.01
CA GLU A 67 4.72 -13.22 -7.09
C GLU A 67 5.82 -12.51 -6.29
N GLN A 68 5.93 -11.20 -6.38
CA GLN A 68 6.90 -10.43 -5.61
C GLN A 68 6.63 -10.52 -4.11
N TYR A 69 5.37 -10.44 -3.69
CA TYR A 69 5.01 -10.70 -2.31
C TYR A 69 5.48 -12.08 -1.84
N ALA A 70 5.23 -13.13 -2.62
CA ALA A 70 5.63 -14.50 -2.27
C ALA A 70 7.15 -14.64 -2.09
N ARG A 71 7.96 -13.92 -2.87
CA ARG A 71 9.41 -13.88 -2.75
C ARG A 71 9.89 -13.09 -1.53
N LEU A 72 9.26 -11.95 -1.25
CA LEU A 72 9.68 -11.02 -0.21
C LEU A 72 9.28 -11.47 1.20
N ARG A 73 8.14 -12.16 1.35
CA ARG A 73 7.59 -12.55 2.66
C ARG A 73 8.51 -13.44 3.48
N ASP A 74 9.36 -14.23 2.83
CA ASP A 74 10.25 -15.17 3.51
C ASP A 74 11.57 -14.50 3.95
N THR A 75 11.89 -13.35 3.39
CA THR A 75 13.16 -12.63 3.64
C THR A 75 12.98 -11.31 4.37
N HIS A 76 11.77 -10.75 4.38
CA HIS A 76 11.47 -9.46 5.01
C HIS A 76 10.39 -9.60 6.08
N GLU A 77 10.57 -8.89 7.17
CA GLU A 77 9.65 -8.89 8.32
C GLU A 77 8.44 -7.99 8.06
N VAL A 78 8.65 -6.91 7.30
CA VAL A 78 7.62 -5.95 6.91
C VAL A 78 7.70 -5.69 5.42
N ILE A 79 6.54 -5.73 4.77
CA ILE A 79 6.38 -5.32 3.38
C ILE A 79 5.37 -4.17 3.37
N ILE A 80 5.71 -3.08 2.68
CA ILE A 80 4.82 -1.93 2.46
C ILE A 80 4.42 -1.91 1.00
N GLY A 81 3.11 -1.82 0.73
CA GLY A 81 2.57 -1.66 -0.62
C GLY A 81 2.09 -0.23 -0.84
N ASP A 82 2.64 0.46 -1.85
CA ASP A 82 2.16 1.75 -2.32
C ASP A 82 1.23 1.56 -3.52
N GLY A 83 -0.07 1.71 -3.28
CA GLY A 83 -1.09 1.48 -4.29
C GLY A 83 -1.25 2.65 -5.27
N PRO A 84 -1.55 2.36 -6.56
CA PRO A 84 -1.82 3.38 -7.55
C PRO A 84 -3.17 4.08 -7.33
N ALA A 85 -3.37 5.25 -7.93
CA ALA A 85 -4.64 5.97 -7.84
C ALA A 85 -5.74 5.34 -8.70
N ASN A 86 -5.42 4.84 -9.90
CA ASN A 86 -6.43 4.50 -10.90
C ASN A 86 -6.37 3.05 -11.42
N LEU A 87 -5.54 2.18 -10.87
CA LEU A 87 -5.41 0.79 -11.30
C LEU A 87 -6.09 -0.17 -10.31
N ALA A 88 -7.35 -0.47 -10.56
CA ALA A 88 -8.15 -1.35 -9.69
C ALA A 88 -7.55 -2.75 -9.53
N GLU A 89 -6.91 -3.30 -10.58
CA GLU A 89 -6.31 -4.64 -10.55
C GLU A 89 -5.08 -4.70 -9.63
N ALA A 90 -4.16 -3.75 -9.73
CA ALA A 90 -3.01 -3.66 -8.84
C ALA A 90 -3.44 -3.44 -7.38
N THR A 91 -4.44 -2.59 -7.16
CA THR A 91 -5.01 -2.37 -5.82
C THR A 91 -5.62 -3.66 -5.26
N ARG A 92 -6.35 -4.41 -6.06
CA ARG A 92 -6.91 -5.72 -5.65
C ARG A 92 -5.81 -6.73 -5.32
N ALA A 93 -4.75 -6.80 -6.13
CA ALA A 93 -3.62 -7.68 -5.88
C ALA A 93 -2.94 -7.36 -4.54
N LEU A 94 -2.68 -6.08 -4.26
CA LEU A 94 -2.13 -5.65 -2.98
C LEU A 94 -3.05 -6.05 -1.81
N LEU A 95 -4.36 -5.82 -1.93
CA LEU A 95 -5.33 -6.17 -0.90
C LEU A 95 -5.46 -7.68 -0.68
N LEU A 96 -5.30 -8.49 -1.73
CA LEU A 96 -5.36 -9.95 -1.63
C LEU A 96 -4.22 -10.55 -0.81
N VAL A 97 -3.08 -9.88 -0.71
CA VAL A 97 -1.91 -10.37 0.03
C VAL A 97 -1.63 -9.60 1.32
N ALA A 98 -2.24 -8.43 1.52
CA ALA A 98 -2.00 -7.60 2.69
C ALA A 98 -2.64 -8.16 3.97
N ASP A 99 -2.01 -7.91 5.11
CA ASP A 99 -2.58 -8.11 6.45
C ASP A 99 -3.40 -6.89 6.88
N MET A 100 -2.98 -5.71 6.48
CA MET A 100 -3.63 -4.44 6.77
C MET A 100 -3.66 -3.53 5.55
N ALA A 101 -4.76 -2.84 5.37
CA ALA A 101 -4.90 -1.76 4.40
C ALA A 101 -5.16 -0.43 5.10
N ILE A 102 -4.38 0.57 4.78
CA ILE A 102 -4.58 1.95 5.24
C ILE A 102 -5.11 2.77 4.07
N VAL A 103 -6.23 3.43 4.31
CA VAL A 103 -6.88 4.31 3.33
C VAL A 103 -6.74 5.75 3.80
N PRO A 104 -5.73 6.50 3.33
CA PRO A 104 -5.61 7.92 3.65
C PRO A 104 -6.73 8.70 2.96
N CYS A 105 -7.36 9.61 3.68
CA CYS A 105 -8.50 10.38 3.22
C CYS A 105 -8.46 11.80 3.78
N GLY A 106 -8.71 12.80 2.95
CA GLY A 106 -8.98 14.14 3.42
C GLY A 106 -10.45 14.34 3.83
N ALA A 107 -10.79 15.55 4.26
CA ALA A 107 -12.10 15.88 4.82
C ALA A 107 -13.13 16.37 3.77
N THR A 108 -12.80 16.35 2.48
CA THR A 108 -13.72 16.78 1.43
C THR A 108 -14.64 15.64 0.97
N LEU A 109 -15.84 15.97 0.52
CA LEU A 109 -16.82 14.97 0.05
C LEU A 109 -16.23 14.04 -1.04
N PRO A 110 -15.56 14.54 -2.11
CA PRO A 110 -14.95 13.66 -3.11
C PRO A 110 -13.87 12.72 -2.56
N GLU A 111 -13.16 13.13 -1.52
CA GLU A 111 -12.15 12.28 -0.85
C GLU A 111 -12.80 11.17 -0.02
N LEU A 112 -13.90 11.48 0.66
CA LEU A 112 -14.69 10.49 1.40
C LEU A 112 -15.34 9.47 0.47
N GLU A 113 -15.86 9.91 -0.69
CA GLU A 113 -16.41 9.01 -1.71
C GLU A 113 -15.35 8.06 -2.28
N ALA A 114 -14.14 8.57 -2.57
CA ALA A 114 -13.02 7.74 -3.05
C ALA A 114 -12.55 6.74 -1.97
N ALA A 115 -12.55 7.14 -0.71
CA ALA A 115 -12.26 6.25 0.41
C ALA A 115 -13.33 5.15 0.52
N ALA A 116 -14.61 5.49 0.40
CA ALA A 116 -15.69 4.52 0.42
C ALA A 116 -15.57 3.48 -0.71
N GLN A 117 -15.17 3.90 -1.91
CA GLN A 117 -14.86 2.97 -3.01
C GLN A 117 -13.70 2.04 -2.67
N SER A 118 -12.64 2.56 -2.07
CA SER A 118 -11.49 1.74 -1.64
C SER A 118 -11.91 0.68 -0.62
N PHE A 119 -12.79 1.03 0.32
CA PHE A 119 -13.35 0.07 1.27
C PHE A 119 -14.26 -0.98 0.61
N ARG A 120 -14.96 -0.67 -0.47
CA ARG A 120 -15.71 -1.68 -1.24
C ARG A 120 -14.78 -2.71 -1.87
N ILE A 121 -13.66 -2.29 -2.45
CA ILE A 121 -12.67 -3.19 -3.02
C ILE A 121 -12.03 -4.04 -1.91
N LEU A 122 -11.69 -3.42 -0.78
CA LEU A 122 -11.17 -4.12 0.40
C LEU A 122 -12.15 -5.19 0.88
N ARG A 123 -13.44 -4.88 0.95
CA ARG A 123 -14.46 -5.86 1.35
C ARG A 123 -14.56 -7.04 0.39
N SER A 124 -14.41 -6.80 -0.91
CA SER A 124 -14.34 -7.87 -1.90
C SER A 124 -13.13 -8.79 -1.67
N ALA A 125 -11.96 -8.22 -1.35
CA ALA A 125 -10.77 -8.99 -1.00
C ALA A 125 -10.97 -9.80 0.30
N GLN A 126 -11.61 -9.21 1.30
CA GLN A 126 -11.96 -9.92 2.55
C GLN A 126 -12.86 -11.15 2.30
N LEU A 127 -13.84 -11.01 1.43
CA LEU A 127 -14.74 -12.13 1.07
C LEU A 127 -13.97 -13.28 0.42
N VAL A 128 -13.05 -12.98 -0.49
CA VAL A 128 -12.19 -14.00 -1.12
C VAL A 128 -11.29 -14.69 -0.09
N ARG A 129 -10.85 -13.96 0.95
CA ARG A 129 -9.97 -14.46 2.01
C ARG A 129 -10.71 -14.93 3.26
N SER A 130 -11.95 -15.34 3.15
CA SER A 130 -12.78 -15.84 4.27
C SER A 130 -13.13 -14.76 5.31
N GLY A 131 -13.19 -13.50 4.91
CA GLY A 131 -13.80 -12.40 5.68
C GLY A 131 -12.95 -11.73 6.74
N ARG A 132 -11.69 -12.08 6.92
CA ARG A 132 -10.86 -11.56 8.02
C ARG A 132 -9.80 -10.54 7.58
N LEU A 133 -9.12 -10.80 6.48
CA LEU A 133 -7.98 -10.00 6.00
C LEU A 133 -8.25 -9.43 4.61
N PRO A 134 -7.69 -8.27 4.29
CA PRO A 134 -6.93 -7.38 5.19
C PRO A 134 -7.83 -6.63 6.17
N THR A 135 -7.30 -6.25 7.33
CA THR A 135 -7.97 -5.28 8.19
C THR A 135 -7.89 -3.89 7.60
N GLY A 136 -9.00 -3.18 7.51
CA GLY A 136 -9.03 -1.81 6.97
C GLY A 136 -8.89 -0.74 8.06
N ARG A 137 -8.14 0.31 7.77
CA ARG A 137 -8.01 1.51 8.60
C ARG A 137 -8.18 2.76 7.75
N LEU A 138 -9.07 3.64 8.16
CA LEU A 138 -9.17 4.98 7.59
C LEU A 138 -8.20 5.90 8.32
N LEU A 139 -7.34 6.58 7.56
CA LEU A 139 -6.44 7.59 8.10
C LEU A 139 -6.91 8.96 7.61
N LEU A 140 -7.42 9.78 8.52
CA LEU A 140 -7.74 11.16 8.19
C LEU A 140 -6.45 11.95 8.03
N ASN A 141 -6.29 12.55 6.89
CA ASN A 141 -5.11 13.32 6.50
C ASN A 141 -5.53 14.70 6.00
N ARG A 142 -4.62 15.68 6.11
CA ARG A 142 -4.86 17.05 5.62
C ARG A 142 -6.06 17.72 6.28
N LEU A 143 -6.29 17.44 7.55
CA LEU A 143 -7.26 18.18 8.35
C LEU A 143 -6.73 19.61 8.58
N ARG A 144 -7.54 20.58 8.25
CA ARG A 144 -7.24 22.00 8.46
C ARG A 144 -8.16 22.57 9.53
#